data_cd351b2e93ff9da9f67fbed7fc7b87ab
#
_entry.id   cd351b2e93ff9da9f67fbed7fc7b87ab
#
_cell.length_a   1.000
_cell.length_b   1.000
_cell.length_c   1.000
_cell.angle_alpha   90.00
_cell.angle_beta   90.00
_cell.angle_gamma   90.00
#
_symmetry.space_group_name_H-M   'P 1'
#
loop_
_entity.id
_entity.type
_entity.pdbx_description
1 polymer ?
#
loop_
_entity_poly.entity_id
_entity_poly.type
_entity_poly.pdbx_seq_one_letter_code
_entity_poly.pdbx_strand_id
1 'polypeptide(L)' 'MPRSSFQKLKIIYIMEYLLKNSDEDHAVTTSQIIAYLKSHYITAERKTIYSDIEALRDFGLDI' A
#
# COMPACT_ATOMS: atom_id res chain seq x y z
N MET A 1 5.54 13.21 -17.22
CA MET A 1 4.98 11.96 -16.67
C MET A 1 3.48 12.02 -16.57
N PRO A 2 2.79 10.98 -16.97
CA PRO A 2 1.34 10.95 -16.82
C PRO A 2 0.94 11.01 -15.35
N ARG A 3 -0.23 11.59 -15.12
CA ARG A 3 -0.75 11.68 -13.75
C ARG A 3 -1.04 10.32 -13.14
N SER A 4 -1.29 9.34 -13.98
CA SER A 4 -1.55 8.00 -13.51
C SER A 4 -0.36 7.41 -12.75
N SER A 5 0.81 8.02 -12.85
CA SER A 5 1.99 7.53 -12.15
C SER A 5 1.81 7.60 -10.63
N PHE A 6 0.98 8.51 -10.12
CA PHE A 6 0.71 8.57 -8.69
C PHE A 6 0.02 7.31 -8.18
N GLN A 7 -0.92 6.77 -8.95
CA GLN A 7 -1.59 5.54 -8.55
C GLN A 7 -0.67 4.35 -8.60
N LYS A 8 0.20 4.33 -9.60
CA LYS A 8 1.19 3.26 -9.70
C LYS A 8 2.17 3.32 -8.55
N LEU A 9 2.62 4.54 -8.21
CA LEU A 9 3.51 4.73 -7.07
C LEU A 9 2.83 4.35 -5.77
N LYS A 10 1.55 4.65 -5.63
CA LYS A 10 0.81 4.29 -4.43
C LYS A 10 0.86 2.79 -4.19
N ILE A 11 0.59 2.00 -5.20
CA ILE A 11 0.62 0.54 -5.09
C ILE A 11 2.02 0.05 -4.74
N ILE A 12 3.03 0.61 -5.37
CA ILE A 12 4.41 0.23 -5.12
C ILE A 12 4.81 0.54 -3.68
N TYR A 13 4.43 1.71 -3.18
CA TYR A 13 4.72 2.07 -1.80
C TYR A 13 4.00 1.16 -0.82
N ILE A 14 2.75 0.82 -1.10
CA ILE A 14 2.00 -0.09 -0.24
C ILE A 14 2.69 -1.45 -0.19
N MET A 15 3.06 -1.97 -1.35
CA MET A 15 3.75 -3.25 -1.43
C MET A 15 5.04 -3.23 -0.62
N GLU A 16 5.85 -2.20 -0.83
CA GLU A 16 7.13 -2.09 -0.14
C GLU A 16 6.95 -1.99 1.36
N TYR A 17 5.97 -1.21 1.80
CA TYR A 17 5.71 -1.05 3.22
C TYR A 17 5.27 -2.38 3.84
N LEU A 18 4.40 -3.11 3.17
CA LEU A 18 3.93 -4.40 3.66
C LEU A 18 5.05 -5.41 3.75
N LEU A 19 5.89 -5.47 2.73
CA LEU A 19 7.00 -6.41 2.72
C LEU A 19 8.02 -6.13 3.80
N LYS A 20 8.21 -4.87 4.15
CA LYS A 20 9.18 -4.48 5.16
C LYS A 20 8.65 -4.58 6.57
N ASN A 21 7.36 -4.34 6.77
CA ASN A 21 6.81 -4.14 8.11
C ASN A 21 5.80 -5.19 8.53
N SER A 22 5.33 -6.01 7.61
CA SER A 22 4.36 -7.05 7.94
C SER A 22 5.09 -8.38 8.14
N ASP A 23 4.87 -9.01 9.28
CA ASP A 23 5.42 -10.33 9.55
C ASP A 23 4.39 -11.13 10.35
N GLU A 24 4.80 -12.31 10.83
CA GLU A 24 3.87 -13.19 11.54
C GLU A 24 3.34 -12.59 12.83
N ASP A 25 4.16 -11.79 13.49
CA ASP A 25 3.80 -11.22 14.79
C ASP A 25 3.23 -9.80 14.68
N HIS A 26 3.43 -9.13 13.56
CA HIS A 26 3.06 -7.74 13.43
C HIS A 26 2.25 -7.52 12.16
N ALA A 27 0.97 -7.24 12.34
CA ALA A 27 0.10 -6.92 11.23
C ALA A 27 0.13 -5.42 10.96
N VAL A 28 0.20 -5.06 9.68
CA VAL A 28 0.16 -3.66 9.27
C VAL A 28 -1.30 -3.24 9.15
N THR A 29 -1.64 -2.12 9.77
CA THR A 29 -3.00 -1.60 9.69
C THR A 29 -3.15 -0.64 8.52
N THR A 30 -4.40 -0.46 8.08
CA THR A 30 -4.71 0.49 7.01
C THR A 30 -4.29 1.89 7.40
N SER A 31 -4.48 2.26 8.66
CA SER A 31 -4.10 3.58 9.15
C SER A 31 -2.60 3.82 9.02
N GLN A 32 -1.81 2.79 9.29
CA GLN A 32 -0.36 2.90 9.14
C GLN A 32 0.03 3.11 7.69
N ILE A 33 -0.61 2.40 6.78
CA ILE A 33 -0.35 2.55 5.36
C ILE A 33 -0.70 3.95 4.88
N ILE A 34 -1.84 4.46 5.32
CA ILE A 34 -2.27 5.80 4.95
C ILE A 34 -1.26 6.84 5.44
N ALA A 35 -0.78 6.69 6.67
CA ALA A 35 0.20 7.61 7.23
C ALA A 35 1.52 7.54 6.46
N TYR A 36 1.93 6.34 6.08
CA TYR A 36 3.15 6.16 5.29
C TYR A 36 3.04 6.84 3.93
N LEU A 37 1.91 6.64 3.26
CA LEU A 37 1.69 7.27 1.96
C LEU A 37 1.67 8.80 2.09
N LYS A 38 1.07 9.28 3.15
CA LYS A 38 1.00 10.72 3.39
C LYS A 38 2.38 11.33 3.54
N SER A 39 3.31 10.60 4.16
CA SER A 39 4.68 11.07 4.30
C SER A 39 5.39 11.17 2.97
N HIS A 40 4.87 10.51 1.95
CA HIS A 40 5.39 10.60 0.59
C HIS A 40 4.51 11.46 -0.31
N TYR A 41 3.66 12.30 0.31
CA TYR A 41 2.77 13.22 -0.40
C TYR A 41 1.73 12.50 -1.26
N ILE A 42 1.34 11.31 -0.84
CA ILE A 42 0.32 10.54 -1.54
C ILE A 42 -0.90 10.45 -0.65
N THR A 43 -2.04 10.90 -1.17
CA THR A 43 -3.31 10.82 -0.46
C THR A 43 -4.03 9.56 -0.90
N ALA A 44 -4.53 8.79 0.05
CA ALA A 44 -5.25 7.57 -0.25
C ALA A 44 -6.39 7.38 0.74
N GLU A 45 -7.48 6.82 0.22
CA GLU A 45 -8.62 6.47 1.06
C GLU A 45 -8.50 5.02 1.50
N ARG A 46 -9.09 4.73 2.65
CA ARG A 46 -9.05 3.37 3.21
C ARG A 46 -9.61 2.35 2.21
N LYS A 47 -10.67 2.72 1.53
CA LYS A 47 -11.33 1.84 0.57
C LYS A 47 -10.39 1.43 -0.56
N THR A 48 -9.65 2.39 -1.09
CA THR A 48 -8.72 2.11 -2.18
C THR A 48 -7.53 1.29 -1.69
N ILE A 49 -7.13 1.48 -0.44
CA ILE A 49 -6.05 0.68 0.15
C ILE A 49 -6.43 -0.79 0.18
N TYR A 50 -7.64 -1.11 0.62
CA TYR A 50 -8.10 -2.50 0.63
C TYR A 50 -8.09 -3.10 -0.77
N SER A 51 -8.54 -2.33 -1.74
CA SER A 51 -8.57 -2.77 -3.13
C SER A 51 -7.16 -3.05 -3.65
N ASP A 52 -6.22 -2.18 -3.31
CA ASP A 52 -4.84 -2.35 -3.73
C ASP A 52 -4.20 -3.57 -3.08
N ILE A 53 -4.51 -3.82 -1.82
CA ILE A 53 -3.98 -4.99 -1.13
C ILE A 53 -4.52 -6.27 -1.75
N GLU A 54 -5.79 -6.29 -2.11
CA GLU A 54 -6.36 -7.43 -2.79
C GLU A 54 -5.68 -7.69 -4.13
N ALA A 55 -5.39 -6.63 -4.86
CA ALA A 55 -4.70 -6.76 -6.14
C ALA A 55 -3.30 -7.34 -5.94
N LEU A 56 -2.62 -6.94 -4.90
CA LEU A 56 -1.30 -7.47 -4.60
C LEU A 56 -1.34 -8.95 -4.23
N ARG A 57 -2.36 -9.36 -3.49
CA ARG A 57 -2.56 -10.76 -3.16
C ARG A 57 -2.82 -11.59 -4.39
N ASP A 58 -3.65 -11.06 -5.29
CA ASP A 58 -3.96 -11.75 -6.54
C ASP A 58 -2.72 -11.89 -7.41
N PHE A 59 -1.82 -10.93 -7.30
CA PHE A 59 -0.55 -11.00 -8.01
C PHE A 59 0.33 -12.11 -7.48
N GLY A 60 0.14 -12.50 -6.23
CA GLY A 60 0.89 -13.59 -5.66
C GLY A 60 1.74 -13.21 -4.46
N LEU A 61 1.58 -12.00 -3.95
CA LEU A 61 2.32 -11.61 -2.76
C LEU A 61 1.70 -12.27 -1.53
N ASP A 62 2.56 -12.79 -0.69
CA ASP A 62 2.16 -13.43 0.55
C ASP A 62 2.12 -12.39 1.66
N ILE A 63 0.97 -11.77 1.80
CA ILE A 63 0.80 -10.70 2.78
C ILE A 63 -0.11 -11.14 3.91
#